data_eda2ea815d25b2a966379cc8ea00713e
#
_entry.id   eda2ea815d25b2a966379cc8ea00713e
#
_cell.length_a   1.000
_cell.length_b   1.000
_cell.length_c   1.000
_cell.angle_alpha   90.00
_cell.angle_beta   90.00
_cell.angle_gamma   90.00
#
_symmetry.space_group_name_H-M   'P 1'
#
loop_
_entity.id
_entity.type
_entity.pdbx_description
1 polymer ?
#
loop_
_entity_poly.entity_id
_entity_poly.type
_entity_poly.pdbx_seq_one_letter_code
_entity_poly.pdbx_strand_id
1 'polypeptide(L)'
;MSSDRRRGGVVLSLNPAVDVEWRLERVLPEEKNEIAGETRWPGGKGINVARWLGWLDFPARVFLPLGGDTGRELARGLRAEKIRFIRWPMSGSNRCNVVVSPSNGPQFRFNATWPRLSSREATGLRKAACLWATRADPVVISGTLAFGAPAGTYADIVRTATRAGRRVFLDCDRKPFALAARQRPFLVKPNEFELSQWAGRPLQGDREVIQAAQALSRETHGWVLVSRGALGAILVHDREEFVLHAAAPKVEVRNTVGAGDALLSAVVESSGRTSDPADWLLSGVAAGTLATQVPPGRLPAAGMWPKMKARIRVRRMRA
;
A
#
# COMPACT_ATOMS: atom_id res chain seq x y z
N MET A 1 -9.46 28.60 -21.52
CA MET A 1 -9.01 27.98 -20.24
C MET A 1 -9.56 26.57 -20.21
N SER A 2 -8.70 25.61 -20.51
CA SER A 2 -9.02 24.19 -20.70
C SER A 2 -9.41 23.57 -19.36
N SER A 3 -10.59 22.97 -19.28
CA SER A 3 -11.00 22.08 -18.19
C SER A 3 -10.12 20.82 -18.25
N ASP A 4 -8.98 20.87 -17.59
CA ASP A 4 -8.18 19.68 -17.33
C ASP A 4 -8.98 18.81 -16.36
N ARG A 5 -9.85 17.94 -16.92
CA ARG A 5 -10.53 16.88 -16.17
C ARG A 5 -9.40 16.06 -15.56
N ARG A 6 -9.17 16.19 -14.24
CA ARG A 6 -8.19 15.42 -13.49
C ARG A 6 -8.29 13.97 -13.95
N ARG A 7 -7.29 13.51 -14.67
CA ARG A 7 -7.20 12.12 -15.06
C ARG A 7 -7.11 11.33 -13.76
N GLY A 8 -8.10 10.48 -13.49
CA GLY A 8 -8.12 9.71 -12.25
C GLY A 8 -6.91 8.79 -12.13
N GLY A 9 -6.48 8.51 -10.90
CA GLY A 9 -5.36 7.62 -10.63
C GLY A 9 -5.67 6.15 -10.95
N VAL A 10 -4.62 5.36 -11.10
CA VAL A 10 -4.71 3.90 -11.13
C VAL A 10 -3.89 3.29 -10.00
N VAL A 11 -4.49 2.34 -9.30
CA VAL A 11 -3.81 1.50 -8.32
C VAL A 11 -3.59 0.12 -8.95
N LEU A 12 -2.34 -0.31 -9.07
CA LEU A 12 -1.98 -1.62 -9.59
C LEU A 12 -1.82 -2.60 -8.42
N SER A 13 -2.80 -3.48 -8.24
CA SER A 13 -2.83 -4.55 -7.24
C SER A 13 -2.68 -5.88 -7.95
N LEU A 14 -1.43 -6.31 -8.20
CA LEU A 14 -1.19 -7.48 -9.06
C LEU A 14 -1.30 -8.83 -8.35
N ASN A 15 -1.50 -8.85 -7.03
CA ASN A 15 -1.69 -10.07 -6.26
C ASN A 15 -2.79 -9.90 -5.19
N PRO A 16 -4.03 -9.59 -5.61
CA PRO A 16 -5.14 -9.41 -4.68
C PRO A 16 -5.52 -10.71 -3.99
N ALA A 17 -6.18 -10.62 -2.85
CA ALA A 17 -6.66 -11.74 -2.08
C ALA A 17 -8.06 -11.48 -1.53
N VAL A 18 -8.79 -12.55 -1.21
CA VAL A 18 -9.85 -12.48 -0.20
C VAL A 18 -9.16 -12.60 1.15
N ASP A 19 -9.28 -11.59 2.00
CA ASP A 19 -8.83 -11.70 3.38
C ASP A 19 -9.95 -12.29 4.23
N VAL A 20 -9.61 -13.28 5.05
CA VAL A 20 -10.53 -14.04 5.90
C VAL A 20 -10.06 -13.92 7.34
N GLU A 21 -10.92 -13.50 8.25
CA GLU A 21 -10.63 -13.53 9.68
C GLU A 21 -11.47 -14.63 10.35
N TRP A 22 -10.78 -15.53 11.04
CA TRP A 22 -11.39 -16.53 11.91
C TRP A 22 -11.22 -16.11 13.36
N ARG A 23 -12.33 -16.05 14.07
CA ARG A 23 -12.36 -15.76 15.51
C ARG A 23 -12.66 -17.04 16.27
N LEU A 24 -11.88 -17.30 17.30
CA LEU A 24 -12.01 -18.44 18.18
C LEU A 24 -11.50 -18.06 19.58
N GLU A 25 -11.76 -18.92 20.56
CA GLU A 25 -11.33 -18.65 21.92
C GLU A 25 -9.80 -18.75 22.07
N ARG A 26 -9.22 -19.86 21.60
CA ARG A 26 -7.77 -20.15 21.61
C ARG A 26 -7.41 -21.10 20.51
N VAL A 27 -6.15 -21.07 20.07
CA VAL A 27 -5.62 -22.09 19.15
C VAL A 27 -5.03 -23.24 19.98
N LEU A 28 -5.53 -24.45 19.73
CA LEU A 28 -5.03 -25.68 20.30
C LEU A 28 -4.20 -26.41 19.22
N PRO A 29 -2.88 -26.51 19.36
CA PRO A 29 -2.05 -27.29 18.44
C PRO A 29 -2.47 -28.76 18.47
N GLU A 30 -2.47 -29.42 17.31
CA GLU A 30 -2.79 -30.85 17.14
C GLU A 30 -4.22 -31.27 17.48
N GLU A 31 -5.09 -30.29 17.82
CA GLU A 31 -6.48 -30.52 18.19
C GLU A 31 -7.45 -29.88 17.17
N LYS A 32 -8.71 -30.33 17.22
CA LYS A 32 -9.78 -29.68 16.44
C LYS A 32 -10.10 -28.34 17.06
N ASN A 33 -9.91 -27.27 16.26
CA ASN A 33 -10.25 -25.91 16.65
C ASN A 33 -11.60 -25.50 16.06
N GLU A 34 -12.52 -25.05 16.91
CA GLU A 34 -13.82 -24.57 16.48
C GLU A 34 -13.82 -23.05 16.27
N ILE A 35 -14.31 -22.63 15.09
CA ILE A 35 -14.36 -21.23 14.68
C ILE A 35 -15.68 -20.63 15.15
N ALA A 36 -15.64 -19.67 16.08
CA ALA A 36 -16.81 -18.95 16.58
C ALA A 36 -17.37 -17.93 15.57
N GLY A 37 -16.57 -17.48 14.61
CA GLY A 37 -17.03 -16.54 13.59
C GLY A 37 -16.03 -16.36 12.45
N GLU A 38 -16.57 -16.12 11.26
CA GLU A 38 -15.79 -15.80 10.06
C GLU A 38 -16.21 -14.44 9.50
N THR A 39 -15.23 -13.65 9.08
CA THR A 39 -15.44 -12.41 8.32
C THR A 39 -14.56 -12.43 7.09
N ARG A 40 -15.11 -12.03 5.94
CA ARG A 40 -14.41 -12.03 4.65
C ARG A 40 -14.54 -10.66 3.98
N TRP A 41 -13.45 -10.17 3.37
CA TRP A 41 -13.47 -8.90 2.64
C TRP A 41 -12.44 -8.88 1.51
N PRO A 42 -12.61 -8.00 0.51
CA PRO A 42 -11.58 -7.76 -0.51
C PRO A 42 -10.30 -7.23 0.15
N GLY A 43 -9.21 -7.93 -0.04
CA GLY A 43 -7.94 -7.67 0.62
C GLY A 43 -6.75 -7.57 -0.33
N GLY A 44 -5.59 -7.30 0.28
CA GLY A 44 -4.35 -6.96 -0.38
C GLY A 44 -4.08 -5.46 -0.40
N LYS A 45 -2.78 -5.07 -0.27
CA LYS A 45 -2.35 -3.67 -0.11
C LYS A 45 -2.98 -2.72 -1.14
N GLY A 46 -2.99 -3.07 -2.42
CA GLY A 46 -3.55 -2.20 -3.46
C GLY A 46 -5.06 -1.97 -3.33
N ILE A 47 -5.82 -2.95 -2.89
CA ILE A 47 -7.27 -2.78 -2.61
C ILE A 47 -7.45 -1.86 -1.41
N ASN A 48 -6.64 -2.01 -0.36
CA ASN A 48 -6.67 -1.12 0.79
C ASN A 48 -6.37 0.33 0.38
N VAL A 49 -5.35 0.54 -0.46
CA VAL A 49 -5.04 1.86 -1.03
C VAL A 49 -6.24 2.42 -1.78
N ALA A 50 -6.88 1.64 -2.66
CA ALA A 50 -8.04 2.11 -3.43
C ALA A 50 -9.23 2.45 -2.51
N ARG A 51 -9.45 1.68 -1.45
CA ARG A 51 -10.49 1.92 -0.43
C ARG A 51 -10.27 3.26 0.27
N TRP A 52 -9.04 3.54 0.72
CA TRP A 52 -8.68 4.79 1.37
C TRP A 52 -8.71 5.99 0.41
N LEU A 53 -8.28 5.83 -0.84
CA LEU A 53 -8.41 6.89 -1.86
C LEU A 53 -9.88 7.24 -2.09
N GLY A 54 -10.77 6.23 -2.16
CA GLY A 54 -12.22 6.46 -2.28
C GLY A 54 -12.79 7.20 -1.06
N TRP A 55 -12.33 6.89 0.15
CA TRP A 55 -12.74 7.59 1.38
C TRP A 55 -12.25 9.04 1.41
N LEU A 56 -11.11 9.34 0.77
CA LEU A 56 -10.56 10.68 0.62
C LEU A 56 -11.11 11.44 -0.60
N ASP A 57 -12.18 10.94 -1.24
CA ASP A 57 -12.77 11.50 -2.46
C ASP A 57 -11.77 11.65 -3.63
N PHE A 58 -10.73 10.83 -3.65
CA PHE A 58 -9.78 10.82 -4.75
C PHE A 58 -10.21 9.85 -5.85
N PRO A 59 -10.40 10.30 -7.12
CA PRO A 59 -10.84 9.44 -8.20
C PRO A 59 -9.73 8.47 -8.62
N ALA A 60 -9.85 7.20 -8.23
CA ALA A 60 -8.95 6.13 -8.63
C ALA A 60 -9.70 4.89 -9.08
N ARG A 61 -9.03 4.04 -9.88
CA ARG A 61 -9.47 2.69 -10.23
C ARG A 61 -8.39 1.71 -9.81
N VAL A 62 -8.79 0.57 -9.26
CA VAL A 62 -7.83 -0.50 -8.99
C VAL A 62 -7.79 -1.47 -10.17
N PHE A 63 -6.61 -1.70 -10.75
CA PHE A 63 -6.36 -2.72 -11.76
C PHE A 63 -5.87 -3.98 -11.06
N LEU A 64 -6.55 -5.12 -11.32
CA LEU A 64 -6.24 -6.36 -10.64
C LEU A 64 -6.59 -7.61 -11.47
N PRO A 65 -5.80 -8.69 -11.35
CA PRO A 65 -6.14 -9.98 -11.91
C PRO A 65 -7.24 -10.65 -11.08
N LEU A 66 -8.31 -11.12 -11.74
CA LEU A 66 -9.42 -11.83 -11.09
C LEU A 66 -9.74 -13.11 -11.84
N GLY A 67 -9.77 -14.24 -11.13
CA GLY A 67 -10.12 -15.55 -11.64
C GLY A 67 -10.79 -16.46 -10.60
N GLY A 68 -11.48 -17.47 -11.07
CA GLY A 68 -12.20 -18.44 -10.25
C GLY A 68 -13.30 -17.86 -9.37
N ASP A 69 -13.73 -18.65 -8.38
CA ASP A 69 -14.80 -18.27 -7.44
C ASP A 69 -14.39 -17.13 -6.52
N THR A 70 -13.17 -17.18 -6.00
CA THR A 70 -12.61 -16.11 -5.16
C THR A 70 -12.44 -14.79 -5.94
N GLY A 71 -12.16 -14.85 -7.26
CA GLY A 71 -12.16 -13.66 -8.10
C GLY A 71 -13.56 -13.09 -8.31
N ARG A 72 -14.58 -13.93 -8.39
CA ARG A 72 -15.99 -13.49 -8.40
C ARG A 72 -16.40 -12.88 -7.06
N GLU A 73 -15.96 -13.48 -5.95
CA GLU A 73 -16.14 -12.95 -4.59
C GLU A 73 -15.51 -11.56 -4.43
N LEU A 74 -14.25 -11.41 -4.83
CA LEU A 74 -13.56 -10.11 -4.83
C LEU A 74 -14.32 -9.06 -5.63
N ALA A 75 -14.76 -9.39 -6.85
CA ALA A 75 -15.49 -8.46 -7.68
C ALA A 75 -16.84 -8.03 -7.07
N ARG A 76 -17.55 -8.93 -6.38
CA ARG A 76 -18.77 -8.61 -5.62
C ARG A 76 -18.48 -7.68 -4.45
N GLY A 77 -17.45 -8.00 -3.64
CA GLY A 77 -17.05 -7.18 -2.51
C GLY A 77 -16.61 -5.77 -2.92
N LEU A 78 -15.80 -5.65 -3.98
CA LEU A 78 -15.39 -4.35 -4.51
C LEU A 78 -16.57 -3.49 -4.97
N ARG A 79 -17.58 -4.10 -5.61
CA ARG A 79 -18.81 -3.37 -5.99
C ARG A 79 -19.61 -2.93 -4.77
N ALA A 80 -19.75 -3.80 -3.76
CA ALA A 80 -20.44 -3.48 -2.51
C ALA A 80 -19.76 -2.30 -1.77
N GLU A 81 -18.44 -2.23 -1.81
CA GLU A 81 -17.64 -1.12 -1.26
C GLU A 81 -17.57 0.10 -2.20
N LYS A 82 -18.22 0.07 -3.36
CA LYS A 82 -18.19 1.13 -4.39
C LYS A 82 -16.78 1.45 -4.90
N ILE A 83 -15.83 0.52 -4.80
CA ILE A 83 -14.49 0.64 -5.33
C ILE A 83 -14.53 0.38 -6.84
N ARG A 84 -14.13 1.38 -7.65
CA ARG A 84 -14.03 1.24 -9.10
C ARG A 84 -12.83 0.38 -9.45
N PHE A 85 -13.02 -0.63 -10.32
CA PHE A 85 -11.94 -1.54 -10.68
C PHE A 85 -11.91 -1.90 -12.16
N ILE A 86 -10.73 -2.33 -12.59
CA ILE A 86 -10.42 -2.82 -13.93
C ILE A 86 -10.01 -4.27 -13.77
N ARG A 87 -10.86 -5.18 -14.22
CA ARG A 87 -10.59 -6.62 -14.18
C ARG A 87 -9.62 -7.00 -15.30
N TRP A 88 -8.55 -7.71 -14.94
CA TRP A 88 -7.77 -8.51 -15.87
C TRP A 88 -8.10 -9.99 -15.63
N PRO A 89 -8.54 -10.77 -16.64
CA PRO A 89 -8.93 -12.16 -16.42
C PRO A 89 -7.70 -13.07 -16.24
N MET A 90 -7.72 -13.96 -15.26
CA MET A 90 -6.74 -15.03 -15.09
C MET A 90 -7.46 -16.39 -14.97
N SER A 91 -6.76 -17.50 -15.30
CA SER A 91 -7.34 -18.84 -15.31
C SER A 91 -7.48 -19.42 -13.90
N GLY A 92 -6.53 -19.14 -13.02
CA GLY A 92 -6.56 -19.62 -11.63
C GLY A 92 -7.50 -18.81 -10.72
N SER A 93 -7.91 -19.40 -9.59
CA SER A 93 -8.66 -18.69 -8.55
C SER A 93 -7.74 -17.74 -7.74
N ASN A 94 -8.26 -16.58 -7.34
CA ASN A 94 -7.53 -15.69 -6.44
C ASN A 94 -7.25 -16.39 -5.09
N ARG A 95 -6.19 -15.98 -4.44
CA ARG A 95 -5.80 -16.50 -3.13
C ARG A 95 -6.72 -16.00 -2.01
N CYS A 96 -6.77 -16.78 -0.92
CA CYS A 96 -7.27 -16.33 0.36
C CYS A 96 -6.09 -16.17 1.32
N ASN A 97 -6.05 -15.08 2.07
CA ASN A 97 -5.19 -14.96 3.25
C ASN A 97 -6.07 -15.18 4.47
N VAL A 98 -5.59 -15.92 5.44
CA VAL A 98 -6.33 -16.21 6.67
C VAL A 98 -5.63 -15.58 7.85
N VAL A 99 -6.39 -14.81 8.63
CA VAL A 99 -5.98 -14.27 9.93
C VAL A 99 -6.77 -15.04 10.98
N VAL A 100 -6.07 -15.73 11.85
CA VAL A 100 -6.68 -16.39 13.00
C VAL A 100 -6.50 -15.48 14.20
N SER A 101 -7.62 -15.01 14.78
CA SER A 101 -7.68 -14.04 15.89
C SER A 101 -8.26 -14.70 17.13
N PRO A 102 -7.45 -15.34 17.97
CA PRO A 102 -7.91 -15.87 19.24
C PRO A 102 -8.26 -14.74 20.21
N SER A 103 -9.31 -14.93 21.05
CA SER A 103 -9.58 -14.03 22.17
C SER A 103 -8.49 -14.11 23.24
N ASN A 104 -7.88 -15.29 23.38
CA ASN A 104 -6.80 -15.58 24.32
C ASN A 104 -5.59 -16.13 23.54
N GLY A 105 -4.60 -15.26 23.26
CA GLY A 105 -3.37 -15.67 22.60
C GLY A 105 -2.95 -14.78 21.41
N PRO A 106 -1.83 -15.12 20.77
CA PRO A 106 -1.30 -14.36 19.64
C PRO A 106 -2.15 -14.56 18.39
N GLN A 107 -2.18 -13.53 17.53
CA GLN A 107 -2.79 -13.61 16.22
C GLN A 107 -1.85 -14.36 15.24
N PHE A 108 -2.41 -15.25 14.42
CA PHE A 108 -1.68 -15.96 13.38
C PHE A 108 -2.10 -15.46 12.00
N ARG A 109 -1.16 -15.40 11.06
CA ARG A 109 -1.40 -14.92 9.70
C ARG A 109 -0.87 -15.92 8.69
N PHE A 110 -1.75 -16.41 7.82
CA PHE A 110 -1.45 -17.35 6.75
C PHE A 110 -1.68 -16.69 5.40
N ASN A 111 -0.61 -16.43 4.67
CA ASN A 111 -0.67 -15.82 3.35
C ASN A 111 -0.42 -16.88 2.29
N ALA A 112 -1.41 -17.15 1.46
CA ALA A 112 -1.28 -18.14 0.39
C ALA A 112 -0.26 -17.69 -0.66
N THR A 113 0.51 -18.65 -1.18
CA THR A 113 1.55 -18.45 -2.22
C THR A 113 1.09 -18.88 -3.61
N TRP A 114 -0.20 -19.02 -3.81
CA TRP A 114 -0.86 -19.34 -5.08
C TRP A 114 -2.00 -18.36 -5.37
N PRO A 115 -2.56 -18.30 -6.59
CA PRO A 115 -2.17 -19.06 -7.78
C PRO A 115 -0.85 -18.58 -8.38
N ARG A 116 -0.22 -19.46 -9.16
CA ARG A 116 0.93 -19.09 -9.99
C ARG A 116 0.44 -18.82 -11.41
N LEU A 117 0.75 -17.65 -11.95
CA LEU A 117 0.47 -17.31 -13.34
C LEU A 117 1.34 -18.15 -14.29
N SER A 118 0.79 -18.57 -15.40
CA SER A 118 1.55 -19.07 -16.54
C SER A 118 2.40 -17.94 -17.15
N SER A 119 3.45 -18.29 -17.92
CA SER A 119 4.29 -17.29 -18.60
C SER A 119 3.51 -16.40 -19.54
N ARG A 120 2.47 -16.95 -20.21
CA ARG A 120 1.57 -16.20 -21.10
C ARG A 120 0.74 -15.19 -20.30
N GLU A 121 0.18 -15.60 -19.15
CA GLU A 121 -0.59 -14.74 -18.27
C GLU A 121 0.30 -13.65 -17.64
N ALA A 122 1.48 -14.00 -17.13
CA ALA A 122 2.41 -13.04 -16.57
C ALA A 122 2.80 -11.95 -17.58
N THR A 123 3.06 -12.35 -18.84
CA THR A 123 3.37 -11.42 -19.94
C THR A 123 2.16 -10.54 -20.28
N GLY A 124 0.96 -11.11 -20.37
CA GLY A 124 -0.28 -10.38 -20.64
C GLY A 124 -0.62 -9.39 -19.54
N LEU A 125 -0.53 -9.81 -18.28
CA LEU A 125 -0.76 -8.97 -17.11
C LEU A 125 0.20 -7.77 -17.09
N ARG A 126 1.51 -8.01 -17.31
CA ARG A 126 2.52 -6.95 -17.39
C ARG A 126 2.20 -5.95 -18.50
N LYS A 127 1.90 -6.41 -19.71
CA LYS A 127 1.53 -5.53 -20.84
C LYS A 127 0.30 -4.67 -20.53
N ALA A 128 -0.74 -5.28 -19.96
CA ALA A 128 -1.96 -4.58 -19.57
C ALA A 128 -1.71 -3.56 -18.46
N ALA A 129 -0.92 -3.92 -17.44
CA ALA A 129 -0.56 -3.01 -16.35
C ALA A 129 0.27 -1.80 -16.86
N CYS A 130 1.24 -2.02 -17.76
CA CYS A 130 1.98 -0.94 -18.41
C CYS A 130 1.05 0.00 -19.19
N LEU A 131 0.09 -0.54 -19.93
CA LEU A 131 -0.87 0.26 -20.70
C LEU A 131 -1.72 1.17 -19.77
N TRP A 132 -2.22 0.64 -18.66
CA TRP A 132 -2.97 1.44 -17.71
C TRP A 132 -2.10 2.47 -16.99
N ALA A 133 -0.85 2.14 -16.71
CA ALA A 133 0.11 3.05 -16.10
C ALA A 133 0.43 4.27 -16.98
N THR A 134 0.32 4.19 -18.30
CA THR A 134 0.50 5.36 -19.20
C THR A 134 -0.75 6.25 -19.28
N ARG A 135 -1.92 5.75 -18.91
CA ARG A 135 -3.21 6.42 -19.11
C ARG A 135 -3.73 7.14 -17.87
N ALA A 136 -3.13 6.92 -16.72
CA ALA A 136 -3.56 7.46 -15.43
C ALA A 136 -2.43 8.30 -14.80
N ASP A 137 -2.82 9.24 -13.94
CA ASP A 137 -1.92 9.97 -13.06
C ASP A 137 -2.68 10.36 -11.78
N PRO A 138 -2.18 9.98 -10.61
CA PRO A 138 -0.98 9.16 -10.37
C PRO A 138 -1.15 7.68 -10.65
N VAL A 139 -0.02 6.96 -10.71
CA VAL A 139 0.06 5.51 -10.72
C VAL A 139 0.54 5.04 -9.36
N VAL A 140 -0.23 4.19 -8.69
CA VAL A 140 0.16 3.59 -7.42
C VAL A 140 0.40 2.09 -7.63
N ILE A 141 1.58 1.61 -7.33
CA ILE A 141 1.92 0.18 -7.32
C ILE A 141 1.98 -0.24 -5.85
N SER A 142 1.05 -1.09 -5.41
CA SER A 142 0.99 -1.48 -4.01
C SER A 142 0.71 -2.98 -3.84
N GLY A 143 1.55 -3.62 -3.05
CA GLY A 143 1.49 -5.04 -2.70
C GLY A 143 2.51 -5.90 -3.42
N THR A 144 2.49 -7.19 -3.07
CA THR A 144 3.38 -8.19 -3.63
C THR A 144 3.11 -8.44 -5.11
N LEU A 145 4.14 -8.84 -5.83
CA LEU A 145 3.99 -9.24 -7.22
C LEU A 145 3.26 -10.59 -7.31
N ALA A 146 2.44 -10.76 -8.34
CA ALA A 146 1.77 -12.04 -8.62
C ALA A 146 2.80 -13.17 -8.77
N PHE A 147 2.51 -14.33 -8.19
CA PHE A 147 3.37 -15.50 -8.31
C PHE A 147 3.46 -15.95 -9.78
N GLY A 148 4.68 -16.27 -10.21
CA GLY A 148 4.96 -16.60 -11.61
C GLY A 148 5.29 -15.39 -12.50
N ALA A 149 5.01 -14.15 -12.07
CA ALA A 149 5.44 -12.97 -12.78
C ALA A 149 6.95 -12.73 -12.57
N PRO A 150 7.69 -12.31 -13.62
CA PRO A 150 9.11 -11.98 -13.50
C PRO A 150 9.33 -10.84 -12.49
N ALA A 151 10.39 -10.92 -11.68
CA ALA A 151 10.72 -9.92 -10.66
C ALA A 151 10.84 -8.49 -11.22
N GLY A 152 11.23 -8.33 -12.49
CA GLY A 152 11.33 -7.06 -13.19
C GLY A 152 9.99 -6.45 -13.63
N THR A 153 8.86 -7.12 -13.39
CA THR A 153 7.53 -6.65 -13.85
C THR A 153 7.22 -5.24 -13.33
N TYR A 154 7.43 -4.96 -12.04
CA TYR A 154 7.20 -3.62 -11.49
C TYR A 154 8.20 -2.59 -12.04
N ALA A 155 9.45 -2.98 -12.29
CA ALA A 155 10.43 -2.10 -12.92
C ALA A 155 10.00 -1.69 -14.33
N ASP A 156 9.46 -2.62 -15.13
CA ASP A 156 8.91 -2.32 -16.45
C ASP A 156 7.74 -1.35 -16.39
N ILE A 157 6.85 -1.52 -15.42
CA ILE A 157 5.69 -0.65 -15.22
C ILE A 157 6.13 0.76 -14.80
N VAL A 158 7.02 0.87 -13.80
CA VAL A 158 7.57 2.16 -13.35
C VAL A 158 8.24 2.88 -14.51
N ARG A 159 9.16 2.21 -15.22
CA ARG A 159 9.86 2.78 -16.38
C ARG A 159 8.89 3.27 -17.46
N THR A 160 7.84 2.50 -17.73
CA THR A 160 6.84 2.87 -18.76
C THR A 160 6.02 4.08 -18.32
N ALA A 161 5.60 4.13 -17.07
CA ALA A 161 4.83 5.25 -16.51
C ALA A 161 5.67 6.53 -16.41
N THR A 162 6.90 6.44 -15.91
CA THR A 162 7.80 7.61 -15.76
C THR A 162 8.18 8.20 -17.12
N ARG A 163 8.43 7.37 -18.13
CA ARG A 163 8.65 7.83 -19.53
C ARG A 163 7.43 8.54 -20.12
N ALA A 164 6.22 8.17 -19.67
CA ALA A 164 4.99 8.84 -20.06
C ALA A 164 4.67 10.09 -19.19
N GLY A 165 5.61 10.53 -18.34
CA GLY A 165 5.45 11.70 -17.47
C GLY A 165 4.48 11.47 -16.31
N ARG A 166 4.26 10.22 -15.86
CA ARG A 166 3.34 9.90 -14.75
C ARG A 166 4.08 9.83 -13.43
N ARG A 167 3.45 10.33 -12.38
CA ARG A 167 3.96 10.20 -11.00
C ARG A 167 3.67 8.78 -10.51
N VAL A 168 4.72 8.05 -10.15
CA VAL A 168 4.60 6.67 -9.66
C VAL A 168 4.88 6.62 -8.17
N PHE A 169 3.95 6.07 -7.40
CA PHE A 169 4.07 5.77 -5.99
C PHE A 169 4.24 4.26 -5.82
N LEU A 170 5.33 3.85 -5.18
CA LEU A 170 5.73 2.44 -5.09
C LEU A 170 5.74 1.95 -3.65
N ASP A 171 4.92 0.95 -3.35
CA ASP A 171 4.89 0.20 -2.08
C ASP A 171 4.85 -1.30 -2.37
N CYS A 172 6.00 -1.88 -2.59
CA CYS A 172 6.19 -3.32 -2.72
C CYS A 172 7.46 -3.74 -2.00
N ASP A 173 7.74 -5.05 -1.97
CA ASP A 173 8.81 -5.60 -1.15
C ASP A 173 9.87 -6.36 -1.96
N ARG A 174 11.01 -6.64 -1.31
CA ARG A 174 12.07 -7.54 -1.75
C ARG A 174 12.67 -7.17 -3.12
N LYS A 175 13.02 -8.19 -3.93
CA LYS A 175 13.64 -8.04 -5.24
C LYS A 175 12.83 -7.17 -6.23
N PRO A 176 11.50 -7.30 -6.34
CA PRO A 176 10.68 -6.39 -7.15
C PRO A 176 10.84 -4.92 -6.77
N PHE A 177 10.90 -4.60 -5.46
CA PHE A 177 11.15 -3.24 -4.98
C PHE A 177 12.50 -2.70 -5.45
N ALA A 178 13.60 -3.43 -5.20
CA ALA A 178 14.94 -2.99 -5.57
C ALA A 178 15.09 -2.72 -7.08
N LEU A 179 14.46 -3.55 -7.92
CA LEU A 179 14.49 -3.34 -9.38
C LEU A 179 13.63 -2.14 -9.83
N ALA A 180 12.47 -1.95 -9.20
CA ALA A 180 11.54 -0.88 -9.55
C ALA A 180 11.99 0.48 -9.03
N ALA A 181 12.61 0.55 -7.85
CA ALA A 181 13.16 1.76 -7.26
C ALA A 181 14.16 2.47 -8.19
N ARG A 182 15.00 1.71 -8.90
CA ARG A 182 15.97 2.22 -9.89
C ARG A 182 15.35 2.84 -11.14
N GLN A 183 14.03 2.71 -11.33
CA GLN A 183 13.32 3.28 -12.48
C GLN A 183 12.75 4.68 -12.23
N ARG A 184 13.23 5.36 -11.17
CA ARG A 184 12.90 6.75 -10.80
C ARG A 184 11.40 6.96 -10.53
N PRO A 185 10.78 6.21 -9.60
CA PRO A 185 9.43 6.50 -9.15
C PRO A 185 9.41 7.88 -8.46
N PHE A 186 8.25 8.54 -8.48
CA PHE A 186 8.05 9.81 -7.78
C PHE A 186 8.23 9.68 -6.27
N LEU A 187 7.72 8.56 -5.70
CA LEU A 187 7.83 8.26 -4.28
C LEU A 187 7.89 6.76 -4.04
N VAL A 188 8.77 6.34 -3.13
CA VAL A 188 8.80 4.97 -2.61
C VAL A 188 8.44 4.97 -1.12
N LYS A 189 7.72 3.91 -0.67
CA LYS A 189 7.30 3.82 0.74
C LYS A 189 7.73 2.51 1.39
N PRO A 190 8.97 2.35 1.85
CA PRO A 190 9.35 1.26 2.74
C PRO A 190 8.87 1.51 4.18
N ASN A 191 8.70 0.44 4.97
CA ASN A 191 8.78 0.53 6.43
C ASN A 191 10.24 0.37 6.88
N GLU A 192 10.53 0.55 8.18
CA GLU A 192 11.91 0.41 8.72
C GLU A 192 12.53 -0.95 8.42
N PHE A 193 11.75 -2.03 8.50
CA PHE A 193 12.23 -3.37 8.20
C PHE A 193 12.55 -3.54 6.70
N GLU A 194 11.67 -3.10 5.83
CA GLU A 194 11.89 -3.13 4.36
C GLU A 194 13.09 -2.25 3.97
N LEU A 195 13.27 -1.09 4.63
CA LEU A 195 14.43 -0.22 4.44
C LEU A 195 15.73 -0.90 4.90
N SER A 196 15.72 -1.59 6.04
CA SER A 196 16.88 -2.34 6.52
C SER A 196 17.25 -3.50 5.58
N GLN A 197 16.25 -4.18 5.02
CA GLN A 197 16.47 -5.22 4.00
C GLN A 197 17.11 -4.65 2.73
N TRP A 198 16.65 -3.47 2.27
CA TRP A 198 17.25 -2.79 1.13
C TRP A 198 18.69 -2.35 1.43
N ALA A 199 18.95 -1.82 2.63
CA ALA A 199 20.28 -1.40 3.06
C ALA A 199 21.25 -2.57 3.32
N GLY A 200 20.74 -3.82 3.37
CA GLY A 200 21.52 -5.03 3.62
C GLY A 200 22.06 -5.15 5.05
N ARG A 201 21.55 -4.34 6.00
CA ARG A 201 21.95 -4.35 7.42
C ARG A 201 20.82 -3.86 8.32
N PRO A 202 20.80 -4.26 9.60
CA PRO A 202 19.93 -3.65 10.59
C PRO A 202 20.17 -2.14 10.69
N LEU A 203 19.11 -1.38 10.95
CA LEU A 203 19.16 0.07 11.18
C LEU A 203 18.80 0.37 12.64
N GLN A 204 19.68 1.09 13.33
CA GLN A 204 19.50 1.42 14.73
C GLN A 204 19.29 2.93 14.92
N GLY A 205 18.14 3.29 15.51
CA GLY A 205 17.81 4.67 15.81
C GLY A 205 17.53 5.56 14.60
N ASP A 206 17.15 6.79 14.87
CA ASP A 206 16.70 7.75 13.86
C ASP A 206 17.79 8.09 12.84
N ARG A 207 19.02 8.25 13.28
CA ARG A 207 20.15 8.66 12.42
C ARG A 207 20.39 7.66 11.29
N GLU A 208 20.46 6.37 11.60
CA GLU A 208 20.71 5.35 10.58
C GLU A 208 19.52 5.16 9.62
N VAL A 209 18.30 5.28 10.13
CA VAL A 209 17.08 5.24 9.30
C VAL A 209 17.07 6.41 8.33
N ILE A 210 17.39 7.62 8.78
CA ILE A 210 17.49 8.82 7.94
C ILE A 210 18.58 8.66 6.88
N GLN A 211 19.77 8.22 7.26
CA GLN A 211 20.88 8.01 6.33
C GLN A 211 20.55 6.96 5.26
N ALA A 212 19.91 5.87 5.63
CA ALA A 212 19.45 4.84 4.68
C ALA A 212 18.37 5.37 3.76
N ALA A 213 17.41 6.14 4.27
CA ALA A 213 16.36 6.76 3.48
C ALA A 213 16.93 7.78 2.47
N GLN A 214 17.90 8.58 2.87
CA GLN A 214 18.62 9.51 1.99
C GLN A 214 19.42 8.76 0.90
N ALA A 215 20.08 7.65 1.25
CA ALA A 215 20.78 6.81 0.29
C ALA A 215 19.81 6.22 -0.74
N LEU A 216 18.64 5.75 -0.30
CA LEU A 216 17.58 5.27 -1.18
C LEU A 216 17.02 6.40 -2.06
N SER A 217 16.85 7.62 -1.52
CA SER A 217 16.41 8.78 -2.30
C SER A 217 17.42 9.14 -3.41
N ARG A 218 18.71 9.07 -3.13
CA ARG A 218 19.74 9.25 -4.18
C ARG A 218 19.67 8.18 -5.27
N GLU A 219 19.34 6.93 -4.93
CA GLU A 219 19.18 5.85 -5.92
C GLU A 219 17.92 6.03 -6.76
N THR A 220 16.81 6.41 -6.13
CA THR A 220 15.50 6.57 -6.81
C THR A 220 15.36 7.91 -7.52
N HIS A 221 16.11 8.94 -7.12
CA HIS A 221 15.90 10.36 -7.49
C HIS A 221 14.47 10.84 -7.18
N GLY A 222 13.86 10.31 -6.13
CA GLY A 222 12.49 10.57 -5.72
C GLY A 222 12.34 10.64 -4.21
N TRP A 223 11.14 10.90 -3.76
CA TRP A 223 10.78 10.93 -2.35
C TRP A 223 10.86 9.54 -1.72
N VAL A 224 11.34 9.46 -0.50
CA VAL A 224 11.32 8.24 0.33
C VAL A 224 10.50 8.52 1.59
N LEU A 225 9.38 7.82 1.71
CA LEU A 225 8.47 7.87 2.85
C LEU A 225 8.67 6.62 3.70
N VAL A 226 9.32 6.75 4.85
CA VAL A 226 9.55 5.61 5.75
C VAL A 226 8.48 5.58 6.84
N SER A 227 7.66 4.53 6.85
CA SER A 227 6.69 4.31 7.93
C SER A 227 7.35 3.61 9.12
N ARG A 228 7.07 4.11 10.34
CA ARG A 228 7.77 3.75 11.58
C ARG A 228 6.81 3.33 12.71
N GLY A 229 5.65 2.84 12.36
CA GLY A 229 4.63 2.42 13.32
C GLY A 229 4.25 3.54 14.30
N ALA A 230 4.37 3.29 15.60
CA ALA A 230 4.05 4.28 16.65
C ALA A 230 4.96 5.54 16.63
N LEU A 231 6.14 5.46 16.02
CA LEU A 231 7.04 6.60 15.82
C LEU A 231 6.58 7.52 14.67
N GLY A 232 5.54 7.13 13.93
CA GLY A 232 4.99 7.92 12.84
C GLY A 232 5.68 7.66 11.51
N ALA A 233 6.17 8.70 10.84
CA ALA A 233 6.86 8.56 9.56
C ALA A 233 7.89 9.68 9.33
N ILE A 234 8.87 9.40 8.46
CA ILE A 234 9.79 10.39 7.91
C ILE A 234 9.62 10.47 6.39
N LEU A 235 9.89 11.65 5.84
CA LEU A 235 9.87 11.90 4.41
C LEU A 235 11.16 12.63 4.02
N VAL A 236 11.90 12.09 3.08
CA VAL A 236 13.18 12.64 2.61
C VAL A 236 13.22 12.73 1.09
N HIS A 237 13.99 13.68 0.58
CA HIS A 237 14.36 13.76 -0.83
C HIS A 237 15.82 14.22 -0.92
N ASP A 238 16.61 13.65 -1.83
CA ASP A 238 18.03 13.89 -1.98
C ASP A 238 18.39 15.35 -2.36
N ARG A 239 17.41 16.09 -2.91
CA ARG A 239 17.57 17.49 -3.29
C ARG A 239 17.15 18.48 -2.20
N GLU A 240 16.59 17.99 -1.10
CA GLU A 240 16.16 18.83 0.00
C GLU A 240 17.21 18.84 1.12
N GLU A 241 17.48 20.00 1.69
CA GLU A 241 18.39 20.17 2.81
C GLU A 241 17.76 19.80 4.16
N PHE A 242 16.55 19.25 4.13
CA PHE A 242 15.80 18.88 5.32
C PHE A 242 15.20 17.49 5.23
N VAL A 243 14.95 16.94 6.40
CA VAL A 243 14.15 15.73 6.62
C VAL A 243 12.86 16.14 7.32
N LEU A 244 11.73 15.68 6.81
CA LEU A 244 10.46 15.86 7.49
C LEU A 244 10.16 14.66 8.39
N HIS A 245 9.75 14.93 9.61
CA HIS A 245 9.29 13.94 10.57
C HIS A 245 7.94 14.32 11.16
N ALA A 246 7.03 13.35 11.24
CA ALA A 246 5.76 13.49 11.94
C ALA A 246 5.53 12.28 12.83
N ALA A 247 5.42 12.51 14.15
CA ALA A 247 5.12 11.46 15.11
C ALA A 247 3.62 11.08 15.04
N ALA A 248 3.32 9.79 15.19
CA ALA A 248 1.94 9.33 15.32
C ALA A 248 1.38 9.75 16.69
N PRO A 249 0.16 10.33 16.75
CA PRO A 249 -0.51 10.58 18.02
C PRO A 249 -0.80 9.28 18.78
N LYS A 250 -0.67 9.30 20.09
CA LYS A 250 -1.08 8.17 20.95
C LYS A 250 -2.60 7.94 20.83
N VAL A 251 -2.98 6.74 20.43
CA VAL A 251 -4.38 6.30 20.26
C VAL A 251 -4.56 4.89 20.78
N GLU A 252 -5.79 4.49 21.02
CA GLU A 252 -6.14 3.09 21.25
C GLU A 252 -6.01 2.33 19.92
N VAL A 253 -5.10 1.37 19.84
CA VAL A 253 -4.82 0.57 18.64
C VAL A 253 -5.69 -0.69 18.67
N ARG A 254 -6.57 -0.84 17.68
CA ARG A 254 -7.38 -2.04 17.45
C ARG A 254 -6.78 -2.99 16.44
N ASN A 255 -6.03 -2.44 15.47
CA ASN A 255 -5.48 -3.18 14.36
C ASN A 255 -4.33 -2.39 13.74
N THR A 256 -3.31 -3.07 13.22
CA THR A 256 -2.19 -2.43 12.50
C THR A 256 -2.17 -2.73 11.01
N VAL A 257 -3.05 -3.64 10.54
CA VAL A 257 -3.12 -4.03 9.13
C VAL A 257 -3.69 -2.89 8.30
N GLY A 258 -3.02 -2.54 7.21
CA GLY A 258 -3.46 -1.48 6.30
C GLY A 258 -3.12 -0.05 6.72
N ALA A 259 -2.47 0.16 7.88
CA ALA A 259 -2.04 1.50 8.30
C ALA A 259 -1.05 2.13 7.32
N GLY A 260 -0.12 1.35 6.77
CA GLY A 260 0.81 1.78 5.73
C GLY A 260 0.13 2.09 4.40
N ASP A 261 -0.96 1.36 4.07
CA ASP A 261 -1.75 1.57 2.86
C ASP A 261 -2.57 2.88 2.98
N ALA A 262 -3.13 3.14 4.16
CA ALA A 262 -3.82 4.39 4.49
C ALA A 262 -2.87 5.59 4.42
N LEU A 263 -1.69 5.47 5.02
CA LEU A 263 -0.64 6.49 4.98
C LEU A 263 -0.27 6.83 3.53
N LEU A 264 0.01 5.82 2.70
CA LEU A 264 0.32 6.03 1.29
C LEU A 264 -0.82 6.72 0.54
N SER A 265 -2.06 6.30 0.77
CA SER A 265 -3.23 6.85 0.09
C SER A 265 -3.41 8.35 0.35
N ALA A 266 -3.24 8.78 1.60
CA ALA A 266 -3.36 10.18 1.96
C ALA A 266 -2.18 11.02 1.43
N VAL A 267 -0.98 10.45 1.33
CA VAL A 267 0.16 11.11 0.66
C VAL A 267 -0.12 11.27 -0.84
N VAL A 268 -0.64 10.24 -1.50
CA VAL A 268 -1.04 10.31 -2.92
C VAL A 268 -2.07 11.41 -3.15
N GLU A 269 -3.13 11.44 -2.35
CA GLU A 269 -4.21 12.42 -2.45
C GLU A 269 -3.68 13.85 -2.18
N SER A 270 -2.95 14.04 -1.08
CA SER A 270 -2.42 15.34 -0.68
C SER A 270 -1.42 15.90 -1.69
N SER A 271 -0.55 15.06 -2.27
CA SER A 271 0.40 15.46 -3.31
C SER A 271 -0.26 15.89 -4.63
N GLY A 272 -1.53 15.58 -4.82
CA GLY A 272 -2.34 16.07 -5.93
C GLY A 272 -2.98 17.44 -5.66
N ARG A 273 -3.01 17.89 -4.39
CA ARG A 273 -3.62 19.14 -3.96
C ARG A 273 -2.61 20.23 -3.62
N THR A 274 -1.49 19.89 -3.08
CA THR A 274 -0.45 20.83 -2.61
C THR A 274 0.93 20.35 -3.03
N SER A 275 1.84 21.28 -3.25
CA SER A 275 3.25 20.99 -3.49
C SER A 275 4.09 20.94 -2.20
N ASP A 276 3.53 21.28 -1.03
CA ASP A 276 4.26 21.22 0.24
C ASP A 276 4.33 19.76 0.75
N PRO A 277 5.51 19.14 0.81
CA PRO A 277 5.67 17.78 1.31
C PRO A 277 5.35 17.63 2.80
N ALA A 278 5.32 18.71 3.58
CA ALA A 278 4.90 18.68 4.97
C ALA A 278 3.40 18.33 5.09
N ASP A 279 2.56 18.87 4.20
CA ASP A 279 1.13 18.52 4.14
C ASP A 279 0.91 17.06 3.73
N TRP A 280 1.76 16.52 2.85
CA TRP A 280 1.69 15.11 2.47
C TRP A 280 1.96 14.21 3.66
N LEU A 281 3.04 14.48 4.38
CA LEU A 281 3.44 13.70 5.56
C LEU A 281 2.38 13.80 6.67
N LEU A 282 1.88 15.02 6.94
CA LEU A 282 0.80 15.25 7.92
C LEU A 282 -0.43 14.40 7.59
N SER A 283 -0.90 14.48 6.34
CA SER A 283 -2.06 13.73 5.87
C SER A 283 -1.80 12.22 5.95
N GLY A 284 -0.62 11.77 5.54
CA GLY A 284 -0.23 10.37 5.59
C GLY A 284 -0.27 9.80 7.02
N VAL A 285 0.38 10.48 7.97
CA VAL A 285 0.40 10.04 9.38
C VAL A 285 -1.00 10.07 10.00
N ALA A 286 -1.85 11.05 9.63
CA ALA A 286 -3.24 11.09 10.08
C ALA A 286 -4.03 9.87 9.62
N ALA A 287 -3.96 9.52 8.33
CA ALA A 287 -4.67 8.36 7.78
C ALA A 287 -4.14 7.05 8.36
N GLY A 288 -2.81 6.89 8.44
CA GLY A 288 -2.19 5.72 9.07
C GLY A 288 -2.62 5.52 10.51
N THR A 289 -2.69 6.60 11.31
CA THR A 289 -3.16 6.55 12.70
C THR A 289 -4.64 6.21 12.77
N LEU A 290 -5.50 6.80 11.93
CA LEU A 290 -6.93 6.48 11.89
C LEU A 290 -7.18 5.01 11.53
N ALA A 291 -6.40 4.47 10.60
CA ALA A 291 -6.52 3.07 10.20
C ALA A 291 -6.28 2.11 11.37
N THR A 292 -5.45 2.49 12.36
CA THR A 292 -5.22 1.63 13.54
C THR A 292 -6.40 1.59 14.51
N GLN A 293 -7.36 2.50 14.41
CA GLN A 293 -8.50 2.62 15.33
C GLN A 293 -9.75 1.87 14.84
N VAL A 294 -9.72 1.32 13.63
CA VAL A 294 -10.86 0.59 13.06
C VAL A 294 -10.48 -0.87 12.75
N PRO A 295 -11.45 -1.79 12.71
CA PRO A 295 -11.19 -3.16 12.29
C PRO A 295 -10.61 -3.24 10.86
N PRO A 296 -9.91 -4.33 10.51
CA PRO A 296 -9.40 -4.55 9.15
C PRO A 296 -10.50 -4.43 8.10
N GLY A 297 -10.19 -3.82 6.94
CA GLY A 297 -11.15 -3.61 5.86
C GLY A 297 -12.25 -2.59 6.13
N ARG A 298 -12.23 -1.92 7.29
CA ARG A 298 -13.19 -0.85 7.63
C ARG A 298 -12.54 0.52 7.52
N LEU A 299 -13.39 1.53 7.35
CA LEU A 299 -13.00 2.94 7.25
C LEU A 299 -13.54 3.71 8.47
N PRO A 300 -12.81 4.73 8.95
CA PRO A 300 -13.28 5.56 10.05
C PRO A 300 -14.41 6.49 9.61
N ALA A 301 -15.16 7.02 10.58
CA ALA A 301 -16.13 8.08 10.32
C ALA A 301 -15.44 9.34 9.78
N ALA A 302 -16.02 9.98 8.76
CA ALA A 302 -15.42 11.15 8.08
C ALA A 302 -15.07 12.30 9.04
N GLY A 303 -15.88 12.53 10.07
CA GLY A 303 -15.62 13.57 11.09
C GLY A 303 -14.35 13.35 11.93
N MET A 304 -13.74 12.17 11.89
CA MET A 304 -12.47 11.90 12.58
C MET A 304 -11.26 12.50 11.83
N TRP A 305 -11.38 12.72 10.53
CA TRP A 305 -10.29 13.20 9.68
C TRP A 305 -9.71 14.55 10.12
N PRO A 306 -10.51 15.66 10.21
CA PRO A 306 -9.96 16.95 10.61
C PRO A 306 -9.43 16.92 12.06
N LYS A 307 -10.09 16.18 12.95
CA LYS A 307 -9.66 16.02 14.34
C LYS A 307 -8.29 15.35 14.45
N MET A 308 -8.04 14.31 13.64
CA MET A 308 -6.76 13.61 13.62
C MET A 308 -5.66 14.49 13.03
N LYS A 309 -5.92 15.18 11.92
CA LYS A 309 -4.94 16.10 11.33
C LYS A 309 -4.51 17.19 12.29
N ALA A 310 -5.41 17.75 13.08
CA ALA A 310 -5.11 18.79 14.08
C ALA A 310 -4.15 18.34 15.19
N ARG A 311 -4.03 17.02 15.43
CA ARG A 311 -3.14 16.44 16.46
C ARG A 311 -1.71 16.22 15.98
N ILE A 312 -1.44 16.32 14.67
CA ILE A 312 -0.13 16.01 14.10
C ILE A 312 0.67 17.29 13.90
N ARG A 313 1.97 17.20 14.21
CA ARG A 313 2.93 18.27 13.96
C ARG A 313 4.07 17.71 13.10
N VAL A 314 4.33 18.36 12.01
CA VAL A 314 5.48 18.04 11.13
C VAL A 314 6.66 18.92 11.57
N ARG A 315 7.81 18.27 11.79
CA ARG A 315 9.07 18.94 12.12
C ARG A 315 10.00 18.86 10.92
N ARG A 316 10.65 19.97 10.60
CA ARG A 316 11.78 20.00 9.67
C ARG A 316 13.07 19.87 10.47
N MET A 317 13.87 18.87 10.15
CA MET A 317 15.18 18.63 10.75
C MET A 317 16.25 18.86 9.68
N ARG A 318 17.44 19.28 10.02
CA ARG A 318 18.56 19.33 9.06
C ARG A 318 18.86 17.91 8.56
N ALA A 319 19.14 17.80 7.26
CA ALA A 319 19.47 16.56 6.59
C ALA A 319 20.81 15.97 7.03
#